data_d67677f372865106328632925550b6ba
#
_entry.id   d67677f372865106328632925550b6ba
#
_cell.length_a   1.000
_cell.length_b   1.000
_cell.length_c   1.000
_cell.angle_alpha   90.00
_cell.angle_beta   90.00
_cell.angle_gamma   90.00
#
_symmetry.space_group_name_H-M   'P 1'
#
loop_
_entity.id
_entity.type
_entity.pdbx_description
1 polymer ?
#
loop_
_entity_poly.entity_id
_entity_poly.type
_entity_poly.pdbx_seq_one_letter_code
_entity_poly.pdbx_strand_id
1 'polypeptide(L)'
;MEAGALDLIEAALKPMGFQIRRYKFGAVDNLYARFGDAAPNFCFAGHVDVVPPGEGWASDPFAAEIRDGMLYGRGAADMKTAIAAMISATESFLKRGAPNGSISFLLTCDEEGPAVDGTKAVLAALKSEGEQIDHCLVGEPTSEARVGDVIKNGRRGSLNVVITMDGKQGHVAYPHRARNPVTPLIETLAALQARVLDKGAPGFDASNLEVTSVDVGNAAHNVIPQKAQAKLNIRFNTNHSAESLLSWIEETANAAAARAGVNASFVTPSRSVAFYTDPGPYTDLLVAAVTEAFGAAPQLTTTGGTSDARYIREVCPVAELGLRNETAHMVDEHVAVEDIRTLARCYEAVLRRYFAP
;
A
#
# COMPACT_ATOMS: atom_id res chain seq x y z
N MET A 1 -17.27 0.89 -7.85
CA MET A 1 -18.35 -0.12 -7.72
C MET A 1 -17.75 -1.48 -7.98
N GLU A 2 -17.66 -2.29 -6.96
CA GLU A 2 -17.06 -3.63 -6.99
C GLU A 2 -18.09 -4.71 -7.35
N ALA A 3 -19.24 -4.30 -7.89
CA ALA A 3 -20.41 -5.13 -8.08
C ALA A 3 -20.07 -6.47 -8.75
N GLY A 4 -20.13 -7.52 -7.96
CA GLY A 4 -19.96 -8.91 -8.39
C GLY A 4 -18.53 -9.46 -8.37
N ALA A 5 -17.46 -8.67 -8.13
CA ALA A 5 -16.09 -9.20 -8.11
C ALA A 5 -15.91 -10.29 -7.04
N LEU A 6 -16.29 -10.00 -5.80
CA LEU A 6 -16.24 -11.00 -4.72
C LEU A 6 -17.20 -12.18 -4.95
N ASP A 7 -18.32 -11.98 -5.64
CA ASP A 7 -19.26 -13.06 -5.96
C ASP A 7 -18.67 -14.00 -7.01
N LEU A 8 -17.97 -13.46 -8.01
CA LEU A 8 -17.24 -14.26 -8.99
C LEU A 8 -16.12 -15.08 -8.35
N ILE A 9 -15.37 -14.47 -7.42
CA ILE A 9 -14.31 -15.15 -6.68
C ILE A 9 -14.91 -16.27 -5.80
N GLU A 10 -15.98 -15.99 -5.09
CA GLU A 10 -16.69 -16.99 -4.30
C GLU A 10 -17.17 -18.15 -5.17
N ALA A 11 -17.76 -17.86 -6.34
CA ALA A 11 -18.21 -18.87 -7.29
C ALA A 11 -17.04 -19.72 -7.85
N ALA A 12 -15.85 -19.17 -7.94
CA ALA A 12 -14.64 -19.90 -8.35
C ALA A 12 -14.07 -20.77 -7.23
N LEU A 13 -14.07 -20.29 -5.98
CA LEU A 13 -13.47 -20.99 -4.84
C LEU A 13 -14.35 -22.08 -4.24
N LYS A 14 -15.68 -21.90 -4.21
CA LYS A 14 -16.61 -22.89 -3.65
C LYS A 14 -16.48 -24.28 -4.27
N PRO A 15 -16.42 -24.48 -5.59
CA PRO A 15 -16.26 -25.79 -6.20
C PRO A 15 -14.95 -26.50 -5.84
N MET A 16 -13.92 -25.73 -5.45
CA MET A 16 -12.63 -26.26 -4.98
C MET A 16 -12.68 -26.74 -3.53
N GLY A 17 -13.80 -26.53 -2.80
CA GLY A 17 -13.98 -26.94 -1.41
C GLY A 17 -13.62 -25.87 -0.37
N PHE A 18 -13.48 -24.62 -0.76
CA PHE A 18 -13.25 -23.54 0.18
C PHE A 18 -14.49 -23.22 1.01
N GLN A 19 -14.29 -23.02 2.31
CA GLN A 19 -15.28 -22.44 3.21
C GLN A 19 -15.19 -20.92 3.09
N ILE A 20 -16.31 -20.26 2.76
CA ILE A 20 -16.37 -18.82 2.52
C ILE A 20 -16.96 -18.11 3.74
N ARG A 21 -16.30 -17.06 4.20
CA ARG A 21 -16.81 -16.13 5.21
C ARG A 21 -16.84 -14.73 4.59
N ARG A 22 -18.01 -14.09 4.60
CA ARG A 22 -18.16 -12.68 4.18
C ARG A 22 -18.18 -11.80 5.41
N TYR A 23 -17.39 -10.73 5.36
CA TYR A 23 -17.32 -9.72 6.40
C TYR A 23 -17.79 -8.39 5.83
N LYS A 24 -18.75 -7.75 6.48
CA LYS A 24 -19.23 -6.44 6.10
C LYS A 24 -18.99 -5.46 7.24
N PHE A 25 -18.16 -4.44 6.98
CA PHE A 25 -17.90 -3.35 7.89
C PHE A 25 -18.31 -2.04 7.21
N GLY A 26 -19.25 -1.29 7.82
CA GLY A 26 -19.82 -0.13 7.16
C GLY A 26 -20.43 -0.47 5.80
N ALA A 27 -19.95 0.17 4.75
CA ALA A 27 -20.35 -0.10 3.37
C ALA A 27 -19.41 -1.07 2.63
N VAL A 28 -18.33 -1.52 3.27
CA VAL A 28 -17.28 -2.34 2.65
C VAL A 28 -17.60 -3.83 2.82
N ASP A 29 -17.58 -4.55 1.70
CA ASP A 29 -17.65 -6.01 1.68
C ASP A 29 -16.25 -6.60 1.58
N ASN A 30 -16.00 -7.67 2.34
CA ASN A 30 -14.74 -8.39 2.35
C ASN A 30 -14.99 -9.89 2.30
N LEU A 31 -14.01 -10.66 1.87
CA LEU A 31 -14.10 -12.11 1.79
C LEU A 31 -12.87 -12.73 2.43
N TYR A 32 -13.11 -13.70 3.31
CA TYR A 32 -12.11 -14.67 3.71
C TYR A 32 -12.57 -16.08 3.28
N ALA A 33 -11.69 -16.80 2.61
CA ALA A 33 -11.97 -18.18 2.19
C ALA A 33 -10.85 -19.09 2.68
N ARG A 34 -11.17 -20.29 3.17
CA ARG A 34 -10.18 -21.25 3.63
C ARG A 34 -10.49 -22.65 3.14
N PHE A 35 -9.45 -23.31 2.62
CA PHE A 35 -9.42 -24.73 2.30
C PHE A 35 -8.57 -25.47 3.33
N GLY A 36 -9.10 -26.54 3.93
CA GLY A 36 -8.42 -27.24 5.04
C GLY A 36 -8.57 -26.54 6.38
N ASP A 37 -8.18 -27.22 7.45
CA ASP A 37 -8.28 -26.77 8.85
C ASP A 37 -6.96 -26.92 9.63
N ALA A 38 -5.96 -27.57 9.02
CA ALA A 38 -4.65 -27.80 9.63
C ALA A 38 -3.69 -26.62 9.41
N ALA A 39 -2.72 -26.49 10.30
CA ALA A 39 -1.54 -25.67 10.10
C ALA A 39 -0.50 -26.42 9.23
N PRO A 40 0.38 -25.69 8.50
CA PRO A 40 0.39 -24.24 8.37
C PRO A 40 -0.71 -23.72 7.43
N ASN A 41 -1.19 -22.49 7.65
CA ASN A 41 -2.14 -21.80 6.80
C ASN A 41 -1.39 -20.75 5.95
N PHE A 42 -1.30 -21.01 4.65
CA PHE A 42 -0.77 -20.05 3.67
C PHE A 42 -1.91 -19.19 3.13
N CYS A 43 -1.76 -17.87 3.24
CA CYS A 43 -2.78 -16.91 2.80
C CYS A 43 -2.33 -16.18 1.54
N PHE A 44 -3.20 -16.14 0.53
CA PHE A 44 -3.15 -15.16 -0.52
C PHE A 44 -4.00 -13.95 -0.13
N ALA A 45 -3.48 -12.73 -0.32
CA ALA A 45 -4.23 -11.52 -0.02
C ALA A 45 -4.22 -10.53 -1.19
N GLY A 46 -5.26 -9.69 -1.23
CA GLY A 46 -5.40 -8.66 -2.25
C GLY A 46 -6.68 -7.87 -2.13
N HIS A 47 -6.87 -6.92 -3.05
CA HIS A 47 -8.04 -6.06 -3.11
C HIS A 47 -8.76 -6.13 -4.46
N VAL A 48 -10.05 -5.83 -4.46
CA VAL A 48 -10.88 -5.80 -5.68
C VAL A 48 -11.46 -4.42 -5.97
N ASP A 49 -11.36 -3.48 -5.03
CA ASP A 49 -11.60 -2.07 -5.29
C ASP A 49 -10.51 -1.49 -6.21
N VAL A 50 -10.79 -0.36 -6.79
CA VAL A 50 -9.92 0.30 -7.76
C VAL A 50 -10.05 1.81 -7.64
N VAL A 51 -8.98 2.53 -7.95
CA VAL A 51 -9.04 3.99 -8.12
C VAL A 51 -9.98 4.37 -9.26
N PRO A 52 -10.57 5.59 -9.23
CA PRO A 52 -11.38 6.08 -10.36
C PRO A 52 -10.64 5.96 -11.69
N PRO A 53 -11.30 5.56 -12.79
CA PRO A 53 -10.63 5.33 -14.06
C PRO A 53 -10.02 6.62 -14.66
N GLY A 54 -10.58 7.78 -14.36
CA GLY A 54 -10.20 9.02 -15.03
C GLY A 54 -10.80 9.12 -16.44
N GLU A 55 -10.41 10.15 -17.18
CA GLU A 55 -10.87 10.40 -18.53
C GLU A 55 -9.80 10.04 -19.57
N GLY A 56 -10.21 9.80 -20.82
CA GLY A 56 -9.28 9.61 -21.94
C GLY A 56 -8.94 8.16 -22.28
N TRP A 57 -9.68 7.18 -21.75
CA TRP A 57 -9.53 5.77 -22.12
C TRP A 57 -9.87 5.53 -23.59
N ALA A 58 -9.08 4.70 -24.27
CA ALA A 58 -9.33 4.28 -25.65
C ALA A 58 -10.47 3.24 -25.77
N SER A 59 -10.82 2.56 -24.65
CA SER A 59 -11.94 1.60 -24.55
C SER A 59 -12.63 1.76 -23.20
N ASP A 60 -13.77 1.11 -22.99
CA ASP A 60 -14.42 1.08 -21.66
C ASP A 60 -13.47 0.47 -20.62
N PRO A 61 -13.11 1.21 -19.54
CA PRO A 61 -12.19 0.74 -18.52
C PRO A 61 -12.65 -0.51 -17.77
N PHE A 62 -13.92 -0.91 -17.92
CA PHE A 62 -14.48 -2.08 -17.25
C PHE A 62 -14.89 -3.21 -18.22
N ALA A 63 -14.56 -3.10 -19.51
CA ALA A 63 -14.87 -4.12 -20.51
C ALA A 63 -13.90 -5.31 -20.48
N ALA A 64 -12.71 -5.17 -19.86
CA ALA A 64 -11.65 -6.18 -19.85
C ALA A 64 -11.26 -6.66 -21.26
N GLU A 65 -11.06 -5.72 -22.17
CA GLU A 65 -10.77 -6.00 -23.58
C GLU A 65 -9.36 -6.56 -23.78
N ILE A 66 -9.23 -7.62 -24.55
CA ILE A 66 -7.92 -8.15 -24.93
C ILE A 66 -7.59 -7.68 -26.36
N ARG A 67 -6.50 -6.91 -26.49
CA ARG A 67 -5.96 -6.43 -27.78
C ARG A 67 -4.48 -6.73 -27.85
N ASP A 68 -4.03 -7.31 -28.94
CA ASP A 68 -2.61 -7.62 -29.21
C ASP A 68 -1.90 -8.36 -28.05
N GLY A 69 -2.64 -9.26 -27.36
CA GLY A 69 -2.13 -10.02 -26.22
C GLY A 69 -2.09 -9.27 -24.88
N MET A 70 -2.57 -8.03 -24.85
CA MET A 70 -2.69 -7.20 -23.66
C MET A 70 -4.15 -7.15 -23.18
N LEU A 71 -4.38 -7.35 -21.89
CA LEU A 71 -5.67 -7.17 -21.23
C LEU A 71 -5.77 -5.74 -20.71
N TYR A 72 -6.70 -4.96 -21.25
CA TYR A 72 -6.97 -3.59 -20.84
C TYR A 72 -8.13 -3.52 -19.86
N GLY A 73 -7.94 -2.76 -18.78
CA GLY A 73 -9.01 -2.50 -17.82
C GLY A 73 -8.50 -1.91 -16.51
N ARG A 74 -9.32 -1.09 -15.85
CA ARG A 74 -9.02 -0.57 -14.52
C ARG A 74 -9.00 -1.74 -13.50
N GLY A 75 -7.89 -1.89 -12.78
CA GLY A 75 -7.61 -3.02 -11.90
C GLY A 75 -6.99 -4.21 -12.63
N ALA A 76 -6.58 -4.07 -13.90
CA ALA A 76 -5.87 -5.14 -14.60
C ALA A 76 -4.46 -5.32 -14.03
N ALA A 77 -3.71 -4.26 -13.80
CA ALA A 77 -2.41 -4.32 -13.16
C ALA A 77 -2.55 -4.36 -11.62
N ASP A 78 -3.47 -3.55 -11.08
CA ASP A 78 -3.68 -3.33 -9.65
C ASP A 78 -5.12 -3.64 -9.22
N MET A 79 -5.40 -4.86 -8.72
CA MET A 79 -4.57 -6.07 -8.75
C MET A 79 -5.42 -7.32 -9.08
N LYS A 80 -6.61 -7.14 -9.74
CA LYS A 80 -7.59 -8.23 -9.96
C LYS A 80 -7.04 -9.41 -10.74
N THR A 81 -6.11 -9.16 -11.69
CA THR A 81 -5.51 -10.25 -12.48
C THR A 81 -4.52 -11.07 -11.65
N ALA A 82 -3.86 -10.48 -10.65
CA ALA A 82 -3.08 -11.23 -9.69
C ALA A 82 -3.96 -12.17 -8.84
N ILE A 83 -5.15 -11.71 -8.42
CA ILE A 83 -6.13 -12.57 -7.72
C ILE A 83 -6.57 -13.72 -8.63
N ALA A 84 -6.85 -13.45 -9.91
CA ALA A 84 -7.19 -14.52 -10.86
C ALA A 84 -6.05 -15.52 -11.03
N ALA A 85 -4.80 -15.06 -11.05
CA ALA A 85 -3.61 -15.92 -11.09
C ALA A 85 -3.48 -16.78 -9.81
N MET A 86 -3.75 -16.22 -8.63
CA MET A 86 -3.76 -16.94 -7.35
C MET A 86 -4.81 -18.07 -7.35
N ILE A 87 -6.03 -17.78 -7.82
CA ILE A 87 -7.12 -18.76 -7.90
C ILE A 87 -6.75 -19.88 -8.89
N SER A 88 -6.24 -19.55 -10.06
CA SER A 88 -5.80 -20.52 -11.07
C SER A 88 -4.66 -21.40 -10.56
N ALA A 89 -3.67 -20.80 -9.87
CA ALA A 89 -2.57 -21.52 -9.24
C ALA A 89 -3.07 -22.52 -8.18
N THR A 90 -4.02 -22.07 -7.36
CA THR A 90 -4.62 -22.88 -6.30
C THR A 90 -5.41 -24.05 -6.89
N GLU A 91 -6.20 -23.82 -7.93
CA GLU A 91 -6.92 -24.88 -8.64
C GLU A 91 -5.97 -25.92 -9.22
N SER A 92 -4.91 -25.47 -9.88
CA SER A 92 -3.87 -26.35 -10.46
C SER A 92 -3.17 -27.16 -9.36
N PHE A 93 -2.85 -26.54 -8.25
CA PHE A 93 -2.20 -27.20 -7.12
C PHE A 93 -3.13 -28.27 -6.49
N LEU A 94 -4.40 -27.93 -6.20
CA LEU A 94 -5.36 -28.87 -5.57
C LEU A 94 -5.72 -30.07 -6.45
N LYS A 95 -5.63 -29.95 -7.78
CA LYS A 95 -5.77 -31.10 -8.71
C LYS A 95 -4.69 -32.17 -8.53
N ARG A 96 -3.56 -31.83 -7.89
CA ARG A 96 -2.46 -32.77 -7.59
C ARG A 96 -2.62 -33.44 -6.21
N GLY A 97 -3.48 -32.92 -5.36
CA GLY A 97 -3.76 -33.42 -4.00
C GLY A 97 -3.98 -32.30 -2.99
N ALA A 98 -4.51 -32.66 -1.85
CA ALA A 98 -4.70 -31.72 -0.75
C ALA A 98 -3.34 -31.30 -0.14
N PRO A 99 -3.20 -30.05 0.33
CA PRO A 99 -2.01 -29.62 1.06
C PRO A 99 -1.87 -30.32 2.40
N ASN A 100 -0.64 -30.44 2.87
CA ASN A 100 -0.38 -30.74 4.28
C ASN A 100 -0.46 -29.42 5.06
N GLY A 101 -1.70 -28.93 5.28
CA GLY A 101 -1.98 -27.62 5.84
C GLY A 101 -3.26 -27.01 5.26
N SER A 102 -3.32 -25.69 5.22
CA SER A 102 -4.46 -24.93 4.72
C SER A 102 -4.03 -23.86 3.72
N ILE A 103 -4.91 -23.53 2.78
CA ILE A 103 -4.78 -22.39 1.89
C ILE A 103 -5.92 -21.44 2.18
N SER A 104 -5.64 -20.15 2.33
CA SER A 104 -6.67 -19.14 2.51
C SER A 104 -6.53 -17.97 1.56
N PHE A 105 -7.63 -17.23 1.38
CA PHE A 105 -7.71 -15.97 0.66
C PHE A 105 -8.28 -14.90 1.58
N LEU A 106 -7.63 -13.74 1.63
CA LEU A 106 -8.08 -12.54 2.34
C LEU A 106 -8.23 -11.41 1.32
N LEU A 107 -9.48 -11.08 0.97
CA LEU A 107 -9.79 -10.14 -0.10
C LEU A 107 -10.66 -9.00 0.41
N THR A 108 -10.27 -7.77 0.09
CA THR A 108 -10.94 -6.54 0.55
C THR A 108 -11.47 -5.69 -0.61
N CYS A 109 -12.41 -4.79 -0.29
CA CYS A 109 -12.89 -3.71 -1.14
C CYS A 109 -12.55 -2.32 -0.57
N ASP A 110 -11.50 -2.18 0.25
CA ASP A 110 -11.10 -0.90 0.87
C ASP A 110 -9.57 -0.82 1.04
N GLU A 111 -8.79 -1.13 0.00
CA GLU A 111 -7.35 -0.87 -0.02
C GLU A 111 -7.06 0.52 -0.58
N GLU A 112 -7.68 0.86 -1.71
CA GLU A 112 -7.53 2.11 -2.47
C GLU A 112 -8.29 3.30 -1.85
N GLY A 113 -9.10 3.01 -0.84
CA GLY A 113 -9.89 3.96 -0.10
C GLY A 113 -9.28 4.36 1.24
N PRO A 114 -10.12 4.58 2.28
CA PRO A 114 -9.66 4.89 3.63
C PRO A 114 -8.87 3.78 4.32
N ALA A 115 -8.97 2.53 3.86
CA ALA A 115 -8.34 1.33 4.42
C ALA A 115 -8.64 1.12 5.93
N VAL A 116 -9.89 1.34 6.32
CA VAL A 116 -10.38 1.24 7.70
C VAL A 116 -11.25 0.01 7.89
N ASP A 117 -12.17 -0.21 6.95
CA ASP A 117 -13.19 -1.25 6.98
C ASP A 117 -12.80 -2.49 6.13
N GLY A 118 -11.59 -2.49 5.56
CA GLY A 118 -11.00 -3.54 4.75
C GLY A 118 -10.20 -4.56 5.56
N THR A 119 -9.03 -4.90 5.06
CA THR A 119 -8.09 -5.91 5.61
C THR A 119 -7.87 -5.78 7.11
N LYS A 120 -7.68 -4.56 7.62
CA LYS A 120 -7.49 -4.31 9.05
C LYS A 120 -8.65 -4.80 9.89
N ALA A 121 -9.89 -4.51 9.48
CA ALA A 121 -11.10 -4.91 10.20
C ALA A 121 -11.31 -6.43 10.11
N VAL A 122 -11.05 -7.04 8.95
CA VAL A 122 -11.15 -8.50 8.77
C VAL A 122 -10.13 -9.23 9.64
N LEU A 123 -8.87 -8.77 9.69
CA LEU A 123 -7.85 -9.38 10.55
C LEU A 123 -8.22 -9.33 12.03
N ALA A 124 -8.85 -8.23 12.49
CA ALA A 124 -9.36 -8.14 13.86
C ALA A 124 -10.47 -9.15 14.13
N ALA A 125 -11.40 -9.34 13.18
CA ALA A 125 -12.46 -10.35 13.28
C ALA A 125 -11.88 -11.78 13.29
N LEU A 126 -10.99 -12.11 12.35
CA LEU A 126 -10.33 -13.41 12.26
C LEU A 126 -9.59 -13.75 13.57
N LYS A 127 -8.87 -12.78 14.14
CA LYS A 127 -8.21 -12.94 15.43
C LYS A 127 -9.19 -13.26 16.57
N SER A 128 -10.34 -12.60 16.60
CA SER A 128 -11.38 -12.85 17.60
C SER A 128 -12.04 -14.24 17.45
N GLU A 129 -12.04 -14.79 16.23
CA GLU A 129 -12.53 -16.12 15.88
C GLU A 129 -11.48 -17.22 16.10
N GLY A 130 -10.26 -16.87 16.51
CA GLY A 130 -9.16 -17.81 16.70
C GLY A 130 -8.50 -18.30 15.41
N GLU A 131 -8.76 -17.61 14.30
CA GLU A 131 -8.14 -17.93 13.01
C GLU A 131 -6.66 -17.57 13.02
N GLN A 132 -5.83 -18.47 12.49
CA GLN A 132 -4.38 -18.27 12.37
C GLN A 132 -3.94 -18.28 10.90
N ILE A 133 -3.08 -17.34 10.56
CA ILE A 133 -2.39 -17.27 9.28
C ILE A 133 -0.90 -17.37 9.58
N ASP A 134 -0.20 -18.33 8.96
CA ASP A 134 1.23 -18.55 9.23
C ASP A 134 2.12 -17.72 8.30
N HIS A 135 1.74 -17.58 7.03
CA HIS A 135 2.43 -16.74 6.05
C HIS A 135 1.43 -16.16 5.06
N CYS A 136 1.71 -14.97 4.55
CA CYS A 136 0.85 -14.31 3.57
C CYS A 136 1.63 -13.78 2.38
N LEU A 137 1.08 -13.98 1.17
CA LEU A 137 1.56 -13.39 -0.07
C LEU A 137 0.48 -12.47 -0.66
N VAL A 138 0.80 -11.18 -0.79
CA VAL A 138 -0.09 -10.18 -1.38
C VAL A 138 0.25 -10.04 -2.86
N GLY A 139 -0.76 -9.92 -3.71
CA GLY A 139 -0.60 -9.86 -5.17
C GLY A 139 -0.43 -8.46 -5.75
N GLU A 140 0.02 -7.50 -4.97
CA GLU A 140 0.32 -6.13 -5.40
C GLU A 140 1.26 -6.09 -6.61
N PRO A 141 1.13 -5.12 -7.52
CA PRO A 141 2.00 -4.98 -8.68
C PRO A 141 3.41 -4.53 -8.24
N THR A 142 4.27 -5.50 -7.98
CA THR A 142 5.61 -5.27 -7.45
C THR A 142 6.70 -5.26 -8.50
N SER A 143 6.45 -5.92 -9.64
CA SER A 143 7.45 -6.11 -10.69
C SER A 143 7.70 -4.82 -11.48
N GLU A 144 8.93 -4.61 -11.92
CA GLU A 144 9.38 -3.39 -12.58
C GLU A 144 9.65 -3.62 -14.08
N ALA A 145 10.76 -4.24 -14.45
CA ALA A 145 11.12 -4.46 -15.84
C ALA A 145 10.51 -5.74 -16.42
N ARG A 146 10.38 -6.78 -15.62
CA ARG A 146 9.75 -8.07 -15.99
C ARG A 146 9.01 -8.66 -14.80
N VAL A 147 7.97 -9.43 -15.07
CA VAL A 147 7.23 -10.10 -13.98
C VAL A 147 8.19 -10.99 -13.18
N GLY A 148 8.10 -10.88 -11.86
CA GLY A 148 8.90 -11.63 -10.92
C GLY A 148 10.34 -11.12 -10.72
N ASP A 149 10.72 -9.94 -11.21
CA ASP A 149 12.04 -9.37 -10.94
C ASP A 149 12.17 -8.76 -9.54
N VAL A 150 11.05 -8.41 -8.91
CA VAL A 150 11.01 -7.79 -7.58
C VAL A 150 9.97 -8.46 -6.69
N ILE A 151 10.39 -8.82 -5.49
CA ILE A 151 9.52 -9.15 -4.35
C ILE A 151 9.64 -8.03 -3.33
N LYS A 152 8.52 -7.49 -2.85
CA LYS A 152 8.54 -6.56 -1.72
C LYS A 152 8.41 -7.35 -0.41
N ASN A 153 9.47 -7.35 0.40
CA ASN A 153 9.45 -7.94 1.74
C ASN A 153 9.28 -6.90 2.85
N GLY A 154 8.92 -5.68 2.47
CA GLY A 154 8.62 -4.57 3.35
C GLY A 154 8.24 -3.34 2.56
N ARG A 155 7.73 -2.33 3.26
CA ARG A 155 7.41 -1.02 2.69
C ARG A 155 7.72 0.08 3.68
N ARG A 156 8.17 1.23 3.18
CA ARG A 156 8.35 2.42 4.02
C ARG A 156 7.00 2.93 4.51
N GLY A 157 6.99 3.48 5.71
CA GLY A 157 5.88 4.28 6.20
C GLY A 157 5.73 5.58 5.42
N SER A 158 4.56 6.19 5.52
CA SER A 158 4.24 7.48 4.92
C SER A 158 3.51 8.36 5.93
N LEU A 159 3.92 9.62 6.01
CA LEU A 159 3.27 10.62 6.84
C LEU A 159 3.04 11.87 6.00
N ASN A 160 1.77 12.22 5.77
CA ASN A 160 1.37 13.49 5.17
C ASN A 160 1.00 14.49 6.26
N VAL A 161 1.57 15.70 6.19
CA VAL A 161 1.28 16.76 7.15
C VAL A 161 0.99 18.06 6.41
N VAL A 162 -0.05 18.75 6.86
CA VAL A 162 -0.35 20.13 6.49
C VAL A 162 -0.07 21.00 7.70
N ILE A 163 0.89 21.91 7.58
CA ILE A 163 1.21 22.91 8.60
C ILE A 163 0.53 24.22 8.22
N THR A 164 -0.24 24.78 9.13
CA THR A 164 -0.86 26.09 8.97
C THR A 164 -0.34 27.03 10.05
N MET A 165 0.15 28.20 9.63
CA MET A 165 0.50 29.30 10.52
C MET A 165 -0.57 30.40 10.41
N ASP A 166 -1.24 30.70 11.51
CA ASP A 166 -2.25 31.75 11.62
C ASP A 166 -1.71 32.96 12.37
N GLY A 167 -1.57 34.05 11.64
CA GLY A 167 -1.08 35.33 12.15
C GLY A 167 -2.15 36.42 12.19
N LYS A 168 -1.70 37.67 12.01
CA LYS A 168 -2.57 38.83 11.94
C LYS A 168 -2.20 39.68 10.76
N GLN A 169 -3.15 39.86 9.84
CA GLN A 169 -2.98 40.74 8.67
C GLN A 169 -2.68 42.18 9.07
N GLY A 170 -1.85 42.88 8.27
CA GLY A 170 -1.59 44.26 8.46
C GLY A 170 -0.80 44.91 7.31
N HIS A 171 -0.61 46.22 7.39
CA HIS A 171 0.18 46.96 6.40
C HIS A 171 1.67 46.73 6.64
N VAL A 172 2.45 46.40 5.59
CA VAL A 172 3.86 46.06 5.68
C VAL A 172 4.70 47.22 6.29
N ALA A 173 4.28 48.49 6.13
CA ALA A 173 4.94 49.62 6.75
C ALA A 173 4.74 49.70 8.28
N TYR A 174 3.82 48.95 8.84
CA TYR A 174 3.54 48.94 10.27
C TYR A 174 3.57 47.50 10.84
N PRO A 175 4.71 46.79 10.75
CA PRO A 175 4.82 45.37 11.08
C PRO A 175 4.49 45.09 12.56
N HIS A 176 4.69 46.07 13.46
CA HIS A 176 4.35 45.96 14.89
C HIS A 176 2.85 45.83 15.17
N ARG A 177 1.95 46.13 14.20
CA ARG A 177 0.50 45.99 14.27
C ARG A 177 -0.01 44.65 13.69
N ALA A 178 0.87 43.91 13.02
CA ALA A 178 0.61 42.63 12.39
C ALA A 178 1.28 41.46 13.13
N ARG A 179 1.06 40.28 12.66
CA ARG A 179 1.82 39.07 13.01
C ARG A 179 2.00 38.27 11.72
N ASN A 180 3.21 38.31 11.17
CA ASN A 180 3.50 37.68 9.89
C ASN A 180 3.63 36.15 10.06
N PRO A 181 2.77 35.31 9.45
CA PRO A 181 2.86 33.86 9.55
C PRO A 181 3.89 33.25 8.58
N VAL A 182 4.34 34.00 7.56
CA VAL A 182 5.23 33.50 6.51
C VAL A 182 6.62 33.23 7.07
N THR A 183 7.18 34.16 7.84
CA THR A 183 8.53 34.02 8.41
C THR A 183 8.69 32.76 9.25
N PRO A 184 7.85 32.50 10.29
CA PRO A 184 7.96 31.28 11.09
C PRO A 184 7.67 30.00 10.28
N LEU A 185 6.86 30.04 9.22
CA LEU A 185 6.68 28.91 8.32
C LEU A 185 7.97 28.59 7.58
N ILE A 186 8.64 29.60 6.99
CA ILE A 186 9.94 29.41 6.31
C ILE A 186 11.00 28.87 7.27
N GLU A 187 11.11 29.42 8.48
CA GLU A 187 12.03 28.93 9.52
C GLU A 187 11.76 27.47 9.87
N THR A 188 10.47 27.10 10.03
CA THR A 188 10.05 25.72 10.29
C THR A 188 10.51 24.79 9.17
N LEU A 189 10.17 25.11 7.93
CA LEU A 189 10.50 24.25 6.78
C LEU A 189 12.02 24.10 6.62
N ALA A 190 12.79 25.18 6.80
CA ALA A 190 14.25 25.13 6.74
C ALA A 190 14.82 24.21 7.85
N ALA A 191 14.30 24.31 9.07
CA ALA A 191 14.73 23.46 10.18
C ALA A 191 14.39 21.99 9.96
N LEU A 192 13.19 21.70 9.42
CA LEU A 192 12.78 20.35 9.10
C LEU A 192 13.64 19.72 8.01
N GLN A 193 13.93 20.44 6.92
CA GLN A 193 14.77 19.99 5.81
C GLN A 193 16.26 19.84 6.18
N ALA A 194 16.74 20.60 7.14
CA ALA A 194 18.13 20.50 7.60
C ALA A 194 18.43 19.23 8.41
N ARG A 195 17.40 18.54 8.92
CA ARG A 195 17.58 17.33 9.71
C ARG A 195 17.77 16.13 8.81
N VAL A 196 18.89 15.42 8.96
CA VAL A 196 19.04 14.04 8.47
C VAL A 196 18.26 13.12 9.42
N LEU A 197 17.20 12.47 8.92
CA LEU A 197 16.34 11.62 9.75
C LEU A 197 17.08 10.37 10.20
N ASP A 198 17.73 9.68 9.26
CA ASP A 198 18.56 8.49 9.48
C ASP A 198 19.47 8.24 8.26
N LYS A 199 20.22 7.14 8.29
CA LYS A 199 21.11 6.71 7.19
C LYS A 199 20.63 5.41 6.53
N GLY A 200 19.37 5.01 6.75
CA GLY A 200 18.80 3.75 6.35
C GLY A 200 18.61 2.79 7.54
N ALA A 201 17.97 1.68 7.27
CA ALA A 201 17.75 0.56 8.18
C ALA A 201 17.95 -0.77 7.41
N PRO A 202 18.05 -1.94 8.06
CA PRO A 202 18.12 -3.20 7.34
C PRO A 202 16.98 -3.33 6.31
N GLY A 203 17.33 -3.49 5.04
CA GLY A 203 16.40 -3.57 3.92
C GLY A 203 15.79 -2.24 3.45
N PHE A 204 16.16 -1.11 4.04
CA PHE A 204 15.60 0.21 3.70
C PHE A 204 16.66 1.25 3.38
N ASP A 205 16.33 2.09 2.41
CA ASP A 205 16.99 3.36 2.21
C ASP A 205 16.74 4.33 3.38
N ALA A 206 17.49 5.43 3.41
CA ALA A 206 17.28 6.50 4.37
C ALA A 206 15.88 7.12 4.25
N SER A 207 15.31 7.50 5.38
CA SER A 207 14.05 8.25 5.42
C SER A 207 14.25 9.64 4.84
N ASN A 208 13.24 10.15 4.13
CA ASN A 208 13.30 11.48 3.50
C ASN A 208 12.03 12.28 3.76
N LEU A 209 12.21 13.61 3.83
CA LEU A 209 11.15 14.60 3.94
C LEU A 209 11.15 15.48 2.70
N GLU A 210 9.96 15.60 2.07
CA GLU A 210 9.74 16.50 0.95
C GLU A 210 8.65 17.52 1.28
N VAL A 211 8.95 18.81 1.05
CA VAL A 211 7.94 19.87 1.06
C VAL A 211 7.30 19.94 -0.32
N THR A 212 6.00 19.65 -0.39
CA THR A 212 5.29 19.51 -1.66
C THR A 212 4.47 20.74 -2.06
N SER A 213 4.20 21.65 -1.11
CA SER A 213 3.51 22.92 -1.38
C SER A 213 3.83 23.94 -0.30
N VAL A 214 3.90 25.22 -0.70
CA VAL A 214 3.89 26.39 0.20
C VAL A 214 2.89 27.39 -0.36
N ASP A 215 1.78 27.57 0.36
CA ASP A 215 0.63 28.35 -0.09
C ASP A 215 0.40 29.54 0.86
N VAL A 216 0.49 30.75 0.33
CA VAL A 216 0.17 31.98 1.05
C VAL A 216 -1.02 32.70 0.43
N GLY A 217 -1.15 32.64 -0.90
CA GLY A 217 -2.26 33.24 -1.65
C GLY A 217 -2.34 34.77 -1.53
N ASN A 218 -1.22 35.44 -1.20
CA ASN A 218 -1.20 36.89 -1.00
C ASN A 218 -0.90 37.63 -2.30
N ALA A 219 -1.91 38.25 -2.88
CA ALA A 219 -1.77 39.00 -4.14
C ALA A 219 -1.20 40.42 -3.96
N ALA A 220 -1.15 40.96 -2.73
CA ALA A 220 -0.78 42.35 -2.45
C ALA A 220 0.61 42.45 -1.82
N HIS A 221 1.52 43.17 -2.44
CA HIS A 221 2.92 43.37 -1.96
C HIS A 221 3.01 44.15 -0.66
N ASN A 222 2.04 45.02 -0.37
CA ASN A 222 2.03 45.91 0.78
C ASN A 222 1.17 45.39 1.96
N VAL A 223 0.74 44.14 1.92
CA VAL A 223 -0.05 43.49 2.97
C VAL A 223 0.71 42.29 3.55
N ILE A 224 0.86 42.27 4.87
CA ILE A 224 1.27 41.07 5.61
C ILE A 224 0.06 40.14 5.66
N PRO A 225 0.15 38.87 5.19
CA PRO A 225 -0.98 37.97 5.14
C PRO A 225 -1.42 37.51 6.54
N GLN A 226 -2.66 37.05 6.65
CA GLN A 226 -3.16 36.46 7.89
C GLN A 226 -2.75 34.99 8.04
N LYS A 227 -2.58 34.26 6.94
CA LYS A 227 -2.38 32.81 6.95
C LYS A 227 -1.26 32.42 5.98
N ALA A 228 -0.48 31.41 6.36
CA ALA A 228 0.44 30.71 5.49
C ALA A 228 0.35 29.21 5.76
N GLN A 229 0.49 28.39 4.72
CA GLN A 229 0.34 26.96 4.80
C GLN A 229 1.44 26.23 4.02
N ALA A 230 1.85 25.08 4.51
CA ALA A 230 2.72 24.17 3.75
C ALA A 230 2.21 22.74 3.85
N LYS A 231 2.47 21.95 2.78
CA LYS A 231 2.24 20.50 2.75
C LYS A 231 3.59 19.80 2.65
N LEU A 232 3.73 18.73 3.37
CA LEU A 232 4.90 17.87 3.33
C LEU A 232 4.55 16.39 3.42
N ASN A 233 5.43 15.57 2.88
CA ASN A 233 5.37 14.11 3.01
C ASN A 233 6.71 13.60 3.55
N ILE A 234 6.64 12.65 4.47
CA ILE A 234 7.81 11.90 4.93
C ILE A 234 7.63 10.43 4.53
N ARG A 235 8.62 9.86 3.85
CA ARG A 235 8.78 8.42 3.68
C ARG A 235 9.81 7.93 4.67
N PHE A 236 9.43 7.01 5.55
CA PHE A 236 10.28 6.60 6.67
C PHE A 236 10.39 5.07 6.78
N ASN A 237 11.54 4.63 7.27
CA ASN A 237 11.84 3.23 7.54
C ASN A 237 11.47 2.86 9.01
N THR A 238 11.82 1.67 9.44
CA THR A 238 11.48 1.12 10.76
C THR A 238 12.18 1.80 11.94
N ASN A 239 13.10 2.75 11.70
CA ASN A 239 13.72 3.56 12.76
C ASN A 239 12.78 4.64 13.31
N HIS A 240 11.67 4.90 12.61
CA HIS A 240 10.73 5.96 12.97
C HIS A 240 9.30 5.43 13.05
N SER A 241 8.45 6.16 13.77
CA SER A 241 7.00 6.04 13.70
C SER A 241 6.38 7.35 13.20
N ALA A 242 5.17 7.28 12.66
CA ALA A 242 4.43 8.48 12.25
C ALA A 242 4.23 9.44 13.43
N GLU A 243 3.99 8.90 14.62
CA GLU A 243 3.79 9.67 15.87
C GLU A 243 5.07 10.43 16.26
N SER A 244 6.23 9.76 16.24
CA SER A 244 7.51 10.40 16.61
C SER A 244 7.90 11.50 15.63
N LEU A 245 7.64 11.30 14.34
CA LEU A 245 7.90 12.29 13.30
C LEU A 245 6.91 13.47 13.40
N LEU A 246 5.65 13.22 13.67
CA LEU A 246 4.64 14.26 13.84
C LEU A 246 4.97 15.12 15.05
N SER A 247 5.30 14.52 16.22
CA SER A 247 5.71 15.26 17.42
C SER A 247 6.90 16.18 17.14
N TRP A 248 7.91 15.69 16.42
CA TRP A 248 9.05 16.52 16.04
C TRP A 248 8.66 17.70 15.13
N ILE A 249 7.76 17.48 14.16
CA ILE A 249 7.25 18.56 13.29
C ILE A 249 6.49 19.59 14.12
N GLU A 250 5.61 19.14 15.01
CA GLU A 250 4.80 20.00 15.88
C GLU A 250 5.69 20.83 16.82
N GLU A 251 6.66 20.22 17.46
CA GLU A 251 7.61 20.92 18.35
C GLU A 251 8.38 22.00 17.58
N THR A 252 8.90 21.67 16.39
CA THR A 252 9.67 22.60 15.56
C THR A 252 8.81 23.80 15.14
N ALA A 253 7.60 23.53 14.64
CA ALA A 253 6.69 24.56 14.16
C ALA A 253 6.15 25.44 15.30
N ASN A 254 5.76 24.85 16.43
CA ASN A 254 5.28 25.57 17.60
C ASN A 254 6.34 26.49 18.18
N ALA A 255 7.62 26.06 18.21
CA ALA A 255 8.72 26.88 18.67
C ALA A 255 8.93 28.12 17.77
N ALA A 256 8.84 27.97 16.45
CA ALA A 256 8.92 29.09 15.49
C ALA A 256 7.68 30.03 15.62
N ALA A 257 6.50 29.45 15.71
CA ALA A 257 5.25 30.19 15.87
C ALA A 257 5.23 31.04 17.15
N ALA A 258 5.67 30.46 18.28
CA ALA A 258 5.73 31.17 19.57
C ALA A 258 6.67 32.39 19.50
N ARG A 259 7.84 32.27 18.88
CA ARG A 259 8.77 33.41 18.69
C ARG A 259 8.15 34.53 17.88
N ALA A 260 7.34 34.20 16.89
CA ALA A 260 6.68 35.17 16.00
C ALA A 260 5.33 35.68 16.54
N GLY A 261 4.81 35.13 17.63
CA GLY A 261 3.51 35.46 18.19
C GLY A 261 2.35 35.06 17.27
N VAL A 262 2.47 33.95 16.53
CA VAL A 262 1.46 33.37 15.67
C VAL A 262 1.03 31.99 16.23
N ASN A 263 -0.03 31.39 15.68
CA ASN A 263 -0.48 30.06 16.05
C ASN A 263 -0.14 29.06 14.95
N ALA A 264 0.35 27.89 15.34
CA ALA A 264 0.52 26.75 14.43
C ALA A 264 -0.62 25.76 14.63
N SER A 265 -1.09 25.15 13.54
CA SER A 265 -2.03 24.03 13.56
C SER A 265 -1.65 23.00 12.51
N PHE A 266 -2.05 21.75 12.73
CA PHE A 266 -1.60 20.60 11.96
C PHE A 266 -2.78 19.74 11.54
N VAL A 267 -2.75 19.24 10.32
CA VAL A 267 -3.66 18.20 9.83
C VAL A 267 -2.81 17.10 9.24
N THR A 268 -3.18 15.87 9.55
CA THR A 268 -2.52 14.65 9.04
C THR A 268 -3.52 13.91 8.15
N PRO A 269 -3.59 14.23 6.84
CA PRO A 269 -4.57 13.65 5.93
C PRO A 269 -4.47 12.13 5.81
N SER A 270 -3.25 11.61 5.84
CA SER A 270 -3.02 10.17 5.84
C SER A 270 -1.67 9.81 6.48
N ARG A 271 -1.61 8.61 7.03
CA ARG A 271 -0.40 8.01 7.57
C ARG A 271 -0.42 6.49 7.42
N SER A 272 0.75 5.90 7.22
CA SER A 272 0.93 4.45 7.20
C SER A 272 2.21 4.07 7.93
N VAL A 273 2.24 2.88 8.51
CA VAL A 273 3.42 2.35 9.20
C VAL A 273 4.40 1.74 8.20
N ALA A 274 5.70 1.78 8.54
CA ALA A 274 6.69 0.95 7.87
C ALA A 274 6.57 -0.50 8.37
N PHE A 275 6.78 -1.46 7.49
CA PHE A 275 6.86 -2.86 7.88
C PHE A 275 8.01 -3.57 7.17
N TYR A 276 8.50 -4.64 7.75
CA TYR A 276 9.58 -5.46 7.20
C TYR A 276 9.42 -6.92 7.61
N THR A 277 9.54 -7.82 6.65
CA THR A 277 9.75 -9.24 6.86
C THR A 277 11.21 -9.54 6.62
N ASP A 278 11.92 -9.93 7.65
CA ASP A 278 13.34 -10.25 7.56
C ASP A 278 13.59 -11.38 6.54
N PRO A 279 14.69 -11.32 5.78
CA PRO A 279 15.12 -12.46 4.97
C PRO A 279 15.25 -13.73 5.81
N GLY A 280 14.74 -14.85 5.28
CA GLY A 280 14.73 -16.13 5.98
C GLY A 280 13.94 -17.19 5.21
N PRO A 281 13.58 -18.31 5.84
CA PRO A 281 12.98 -19.46 5.15
C PRO A 281 11.78 -19.12 4.26
N TYR A 282 10.94 -18.18 4.68
CA TYR A 282 9.77 -17.76 3.90
C TYR A 282 10.17 -16.97 2.64
N THR A 283 11.03 -15.97 2.78
CA THR A 283 11.51 -15.18 1.63
C THR A 283 12.38 -16.03 0.70
N ASP A 284 13.20 -16.95 1.24
CA ASP A 284 14.03 -17.86 0.46
C ASP A 284 13.17 -18.79 -0.40
N LEU A 285 12.06 -19.28 0.17
CA LEU A 285 11.08 -20.08 -0.56
C LEU A 285 10.48 -19.28 -1.73
N LEU A 286 10.08 -18.03 -1.50
CA LEU A 286 9.54 -17.16 -2.55
C LEU A 286 10.57 -16.88 -3.63
N VAL A 287 11.81 -16.57 -3.27
CA VAL A 287 12.93 -16.39 -4.21
C VAL A 287 13.15 -17.64 -5.06
N ALA A 288 13.12 -18.82 -4.44
CA ALA A 288 13.28 -20.08 -5.15
C ALA A 288 12.11 -20.37 -6.12
N ALA A 289 10.88 -20.09 -5.72
CA ALA A 289 9.69 -20.26 -6.57
C ALA A 289 9.71 -19.32 -7.78
N VAL A 290 10.07 -18.06 -7.56
CA VAL A 290 10.23 -17.06 -8.63
C VAL A 290 11.36 -17.47 -9.58
N THR A 291 12.50 -17.90 -9.06
CA THR A 291 13.63 -18.35 -9.87
C THR A 291 13.24 -19.56 -10.75
N GLU A 292 12.46 -20.51 -10.20
CA GLU A 292 11.92 -21.63 -10.95
C GLU A 292 10.99 -21.20 -12.08
N ALA A 293 10.07 -20.26 -11.80
CA ALA A 293 9.04 -19.84 -12.75
C ALA A 293 9.56 -18.91 -13.85
N PHE A 294 10.51 -18.04 -13.53
CA PHE A 294 10.98 -16.97 -14.43
C PHE A 294 12.44 -17.12 -14.88
N GLY A 295 13.18 -18.12 -14.38
CA GLY A 295 14.56 -18.42 -14.75
C GLY A 295 15.61 -17.45 -14.19
N ALA A 296 15.23 -16.51 -13.33
CA ALA A 296 16.16 -15.58 -12.68
C ALA A 296 15.65 -15.18 -11.28
N ALA A 297 16.57 -14.99 -10.36
CA ALA A 297 16.24 -14.61 -8.99
C ALA A 297 15.69 -13.18 -8.93
N PRO A 298 14.66 -12.93 -8.10
CA PRO A 298 14.15 -11.59 -7.83
C PRO A 298 15.06 -10.81 -6.88
N GLN A 299 14.89 -9.49 -6.87
CA GLN A 299 15.40 -8.65 -5.79
C GLN A 299 14.37 -8.54 -4.67
N LEU A 300 14.83 -8.61 -3.42
CA LEU A 300 14.03 -8.25 -2.24
C LEU A 300 14.17 -6.74 -2.01
N THR A 301 13.07 -6.01 -1.98
CA THR A 301 13.09 -4.54 -1.81
C THR A 301 11.96 -4.06 -0.90
N THR A 302 12.10 -2.79 -0.45
CA THR A 302 11.10 -2.09 0.38
C THR A 302 10.60 -0.81 -0.29
N THR A 303 10.91 -0.64 -1.59
CA THR A 303 10.54 0.55 -2.37
C THR A 303 9.06 0.58 -2.73
N GLY A 304 8.57 1.75 -3.18
CA GLY A 304 7.21 1.94 -3.68
C GLY A 304 6.25 2.58 -2.68
N GLY A 305 4.96 2.47 -2.97
CA GLY A 305 3.86 2.97 -2.17
C GLY A 305 3.62 2.15 -0.90
N THR A 306 2.48 2.34 -0.28
CA THR A 306 2.02 1.52 0.87
C THR A 306 0.99 0.51 0.37
N SER A 307 0.72 -0.53 1.14
CA SER A 307 -0.27 -1.57 0.83
C SER A 307 -0.85 -2.14 2.12
N ASP A 308 -1.86 -2.99 2.01
CA ASP A 308 -2.47 -3.69 3.14
C ASP A 308 -1.55 -4.71 3.81
N ALA A 309 -0.43 -5.06 3.20
CA ALA A 309 0.61 -5.87 3.83
C ALA A 309 1.08 -5.29 5.18
N ARG A 310 0.97 -3.97 5.40
CA ARG A 310 1.25 -3.30 6.68
C ARG A 310 0.40 -3.81 7.85
N TYR A 311 -0.86 -4.18 7.58
CA TYR A 311 -1.75 -4.74 8.59
C TYR A 311 -1.52 -6.25 8.77
N ILE A 312 -1.27 -6.95 7.67
CA ILE A 312 -1.03 -8.40 7.66
C ILE A 312 0.26 -8.73 8.42
N ARG A 313 1.28 -7.87 8.33
CA ARG A 313 2.56 -8.04 9.03
C ARG A 313 2.42 -8.08 10.56
N GLU A 314 1.35 -7.51 11.11
CA GLU A 314 1.04 -7.59 12.55
C GLU A 314 0.59 -9.00 12.97
N VAL A 315 0.22 -9.85 12.01
CA VAL A 315 -0.34 -11.19 12.25
C VAL A 315 0.67 -12.28 11.85
N CYS A 316 1.32 -12.13 10.70
CA CYS A 316 2.25 -13.13 10.17
C CYS A 316 3.34 -12.49 9.29
N PRO A 317 4.42 -13.23 8.95
CA PRO A 317 5.33 -12.83 7.89
C PRO A 317 4.58 -12.65 6.57
N VAL A 318 4.82 -11.52 5.90
CA VAL A 318 4.16 -11.14 4.65
C VAL A 318 5.19 -10.66 3.63
N ALA A 319 4.94 -10.99 2.38
CA ALA A 319 5.65 -10.42 1.22
C ALA A 319 4.64 -10.11 0.11
N GLU A 320 5.07 -9.34 -0.87
CA GLU A 320 4.25 -8.96 -2.00
C GLU A 320 4.95 -9.38 -3.30
N LEU A 321 4.19 -9.96 -4.20
CA LEU A 321 4.65 -10.39 -5.52
C LEU A 321 3.47 -10.35 -6.48
N GLY A 322 3.59 -9.59 -7.54
CA GLY A 322 2.56 -9.48 -8.57
C GLY A 322 3.10 -9.04 -9.91
N LEU A 323 2.22 -8.52 -10.73
CA LEU A 323 2.51 -8.07 -12.08
C LEU A 323 3.36 -6.79 -12.10
N ARG A 324 3.68 -6.31 -13.30
CA ARG A 324 4.39 -5.05 -13.47
C ARG A 324 3.51 -3.87 -13.10
N ASN A 325 4.11 -2.89 -12.42
CA ASN A 325 3.41 -1.69 -11.96
C ASN A 325 3.39 -0.55 -13.00
N GLU A 326 3.89 -0.80 -14.21
CA GLU A 326 4.13 0.20 -15.26
C GLU A 326 2.88 1.01 -15.62
N THR A 327 1.70 0.37 -15.61
CA THR A 327 0.43 1.00 -16.00
C THR A 327 -0.56 1.15 -14.86
N ALA A 328 -0.20 0.76 -13.63
CA ALA A 328 -1.05 0.89 -12.45
C ALA A 328 -1.50 2.35 -12.25
N HIS A 329 -2.80 2.55 -11.98
CA HIS A 329 -3.44 3.86 -11.82
C HIS A 329 -3.46 4.77 -13.07
N MET A 330 -2.90 4.32 -14.20
CA MET A 330 -2.89 5.11 -15.44
C MET A 330 -4.17 4.92 -16.27
N VAL A 331 -4.44 5.85 -17.15
CA VAL A 331 -5.40 5.65 -18.24
C VAL A 331 -4.87 4.57 -19.17
N ASP A 332 -5.78 3.75 -19.73
CA ASP A 332 -5.42 2.55 -20.49
C ASP A 332 -4.53 1.55 -19.72
N GLU A 333 -4.79 1.41 -18.42
CA GLU A 333 -4.16 0.38 -17.58
C GLU A 333 -4.28 -0.99 -18.26
N HIS A 334 -3.18 -1.70 -18.36
CA HIS A 334 -3.15 -2.99 -19.03
C HIS A 334 -2.01 -3.90 -18.52
N VAL A 335 -2.14 -5.19 -18.81
CA VAL A 335 -1.12 -6.20 -18.52
C VAL A 335 -1.04 -7.20 -19.67
N ALA A 336 0.13 -7.81 -19.89
CA ALA A 336 0.25 -8.90 -20.83
C ALA A 336 -0.47 -10.15 -20.31
N VAL A 337 -1.29 -10.80 -21.14
CA VAL A 337 -1.99 -12.04 -20.77
C VAL A 337 -1.00 -13.14 -20.41
N GLU A 338 0.16 -13.21 -21.08
CA GLU A 338 1.19 -14.20 -20.77
C GLU A 338 1.87 -13.92 -19.41
N ASP A 339 1.97 -12.67 -19.00
CA ASP A 339 2.46 -12.30 -17.67
C ASP A 339 1.53 -12.84 -16.56
N ILE A 340 0.20 -12.76 -16.76
CA ILE A 340 -0.79 -13.33 -15.83
C ILE A 340 -0.62 -14.85 -15.72
N ARG A 341 -0.45 -15.55 -16.87
CA ARG A 341 -0.25 -16.99 -16.89
C ARG A 341 1.06 -17.41 -16.21
N THR A 342 2.11 -16.64 -16.41
CA THR A 342 3.41 -16.92 -15.80
C THR A 342 3.37 -16.64 -14.30
N LEU A 343 2.67 -15.60 -13.87
CA LEU A 343 2.43 -15.33 -12.44
C LEU A 343 1.65 -16.49 -11.79
N ALA A 344 0.64 -17.04 -12.47
CA ALA A 344 -0.10 -18.21 -11.97
C ALA A 344 0.81 -19.43 -11.79
N ARG A 345 1.71 -19.71 -12.75
CA ARG A 345 2.72 -20.78 -12.60
C ARG A 345 3.66 -20.51 -11.42
N CYS A 346 4.03 -19.25 -11.18
CA CYS A 346 4.86 -18.87 -10.06
C CYS A 346 4.13 -19.11 -8.72
N TYR A 347 2.88 -18.69 -8.59
CA TYR A 347 2.09 -18.93 -7.38
C TYR A 347 1.86 -20.42 -7.12
N GLU A 348 1.67 -21.24 -8.17
CA GLU A 348 1.63 -22.71 -8.02
C GLU A 348 2.97 -23.27 -7.50
N ALA A 349 4.10 -22.75 -7.99
CA ALA A 349 5.43 -23.15 -7.50
C ALA A 349 5.62 -22.74 -6.02
N VAL A 350 5.09 -21.57 -5.59
CA VAL A 350 5.07 -21.16 -4.19
C VAL A 350 4.31 -22.20 -3.36
N LEU A 351 3.08 -22.54 -3.73
CA LEU A 351 2.27 -23.51 -2.99
C LEU A 351 2.96 -24.89 -2.92
N ARG A 352 3.51 -25.36 -4.02
CA ARG A 352 4.23 -26.65 -4.05
C ARG A 352 5.42 -26.68 -3.10
N ARG A 353 6.19 -25.59 -3.03
CA ARG A 353 7.35 -25.47 -2.15
C ARG A 353 6.95 -25.29 -0.71
N TYR A 354 5.86 -24.55 -0.46
CA TYR A 354 5.37 -24.27 0.89
C TYR A 354 4.83 -25.53 1.58
N PHE A 355 4.11 -26.36 0.85
CA PHE A 355 3.51 -27.60 1.37
C PHE A 355 4.35 -28.86 1.03
N ALA A 356 5.57 -28.68 0.54
CA ALA A 356 6.48 -29.80 0.38
C ALA A 356 6.76 -30.48 1.74
N PRO A 357 6.82 -31.86 1.78
CA PRO A 357 7.07 -32.60 3.01
C PRO A 357 8.47 -32.30 3.62
#